data_48fc3d35999d03a787ac2e1721bf47ce
#
_entry.id   48fc3d35999d03a787ac2e1721bf47ce
#
_cell.length_a   1.000
_cell.length_b   1.000
_cell.length_c   1.000
_cell.angle_alpha   90.00
_cell.angle_beta   90.00
_cell.angle_gamma   90.00
#
_symmetry.space_group_name_H-M   'P 1'
#
loop_
_entity.id
_entity.type
_entity.pdbx_description
1 polymer ?
#
loop_
_entity_poly.entity_id
_entity_poly.type
_entity_poly.pdbx_seq_one_letter_code
_entity_poly.pdbx_strand_id
1 'polypeptide(L)'
;MDEPGRPPSSDVAFTPSVKAVQARKGSRRAYAHVEAEGGWPTRITPDLADFIAAQTSVFLATANSLGQPYIQHRGGPPGFLRVLDETTLGFADFTGNRQFITLGNLAENDQAHLFLIDYATRRRIKIWGRAKVVEGDDALMAELMPRDYRARPSQAILFTVSAWDANCPQHIPQKIDAADVAAAL
;
A
#
# COMPACT_ATOMS: atom_id res chain seq x y z
N MET A 1 -16.94 4.55 17.23
CA MET A 1 -17.13 5.89 17.86
C MET A 1 -15.81 6.61 17.70
N ASP A 2 -15.78 7.64 16.85
CA ASP A 2 -14.58 8.46 16.67
C ASP A 2 -14.35 9.31 17.92
N GLU A 3 -13.14 9.27 18.46
CA GLU A 3 -12.75 10.14 19.59
C GLU A 3 -12.78 11.61 19.12
N PRO A 4 -13.52 12.48 19.83
CA PRO A 4 -13.54 13.91 19.52
C PRO A 4 -12.15 14.50 19.70
N GLY A 5 -11.57 15.05 18.63
CA GLY A 5 -10.26 15.71 18.63
C GLY A 5 -9.16 14.95 17.85
N ARG A 6 -9.44 13.79 17.28
CA ARG A 6 -8.49 13.12 16.40
C ARG A 6 -8.38 13.88 15.07
N PRO A 7 -7.16 14.16 14.57
CA PRO A 7 -7.00 14.80 13.27
C PRO A 7 -7.57 13.91 12.16
N PRO A 8 -8.07 14.50 11.06
CA PRO A 8 -8.56 13.73 9.91
C PRO A 8 -7.49 12.75 9.41
N SER A 9 -7.90 11.54 9.04
CA SER A 9 -6.98 10.51 8.57
C SER A 9 -6.20 10.93 7.31
N SER A 10 -6.74 11.81 6.49
CA SER A 10 -6.07 12.42 5.33
C SER A 10 -4.88 13.31 5.69
N ASP A 11 -4.74 13.72 6.96
CA ASP A 11 -3.59 14.51 7.42
C ASP A 11 -2.27 13.72 7.41
N VAL A 12 -2.33 12.40 7.25
CA VAL A 12 -1.15 11.60 6.89
C VAL A 12 -0.43 12.13 5.64
N ALA A 13 -1.16 12.79 4.73
CA ALA A 13 -0.61 13.41 3.52
C ALA A 13 -0.92 14.91 3.40
N PHE A 14 -1.97 15.41 4.05
CA PHE A 14 -2.37 16.81 3.98
C PHE A 14 -1.69 17.64 5.07
N THR A 15 -0.37 17.76 4.93
CA THR A 15 0.43 18.65 5.80
C THR A 15 -0.02 20.11 5.66
N PRO A 16 0.36 21.00 6.61
CA PRO A 16 0.08 22.43 6.48
C PRO A 16 0.54 23.04 5.15
N SER A 17 1.70 22.61 4.64
CA SER A 17 2.21 23.04 3.33
C SER A 17 1.33 22.57 2.17
N VAL A 18 0.84 21.34 2.22
CA VAL A 18 -0.11 20.81 1.21
C VAL A 18 -1.41 21.63 1.25
N LYS A 19 -1.97 21.86 2.44
CA LYS A 19 -3.20 22.66 2.62
C LYS A 19 -3.03 24.09 2.10
N ALA A 20 -1.87 24.71 2.31
CA ALA A 20 -1.56 26.03 1.76
C ALA A 20 -1.51 26.02 0.22
N VAL A 21 -0.92 24.98 -0.39
CA VAL A 21 -0.92 24.83 -1.85
C VAL A 21 -2.33 24.59 -2.39
N GLN A 22 -3.14 23.77 -1.73
CA GLN A 22 -4.55 23.55 -2.09
C GLN A 22 -5.35 24.86 -2.09
N ALA A 23 -5.13 25.71 -1.06
CA ALA A 23 -5.77 27.04 -0.98
C ALA A 23 -5.36 27.92 -2.16
N ARG A 24 -4.07 28.01 -2.44
CA ARG A 24 -3.54 28.82 -3.55
C ARG A 24 -4.01 28.32 -4.92
N LYS A 25 -4.18 27.01 -5.09
CA LYS A 25 -4.60 26.38 -6.35
C LYS A 25 -6.13 26.20 -6.47
N GLY A 26 -6.90 26.56 -5.44
CA GLY A 26 -8.36 26.57 -5.47
C GLY A 26 -9.04 25.24 -5.14
N SER A 27 -8.30 24.19 -4.72
CA SER A 27 -8.88 22.89 -4.39
C SER A 27 -9.19 22.71 -2.90
N ARG A 28 -8.80 23.65 -2.02
CA ARG A 28 -8.91 23.53 -0.57
C ARG A 28 -10.34 23.23 -0.10
N ARG A 29 -11.36 23.86 -0.71
CA ARG A 29 -12.75 23.70 -0.31
C ARG A 29 -13.21 22.25 -0.42
N ALA A 30 -12.86 21.56 -1.51
CA ALA A 30 -13.23 20.16 -1.72
C ALA A 30 -12.58 19.25 -0.67
N TYR A 31 -11.28 19.44 -0.41
CA TYR A 31 -10.55 18.60 0.56
C TYR A 31 -10.88 18.94 2.02
N ALA A 32 -11.29 20.18 2.34
CA ALA A 32 -11.81 20.52 3.65
C ALA A 32 -13.14 19.79 3.96
N HIS A 33 -13.95 19.53 2.94
CA HIS A 33 -15.15 18.72 3.10
C HIS A 33 -14.81 17.26 3.44
N VAL A 34 -13.85 16.66 2.74
CA VAL A 34 -13.35 15.31 3.06
C VAL A 34 -12.83 15.24 4.51
N GLU A 35 -12.07 16.24 4.95
CA GLU A 35 -11.55 16.31 6.32
C GLU A 35 -12.68 16.44 7.37
N ALA A 36 -13.74 17.20 7.07
CA ALA A 36 -14.89 17.36 7.95
C ALA A 36 -15.67 16.06 8.14
N GLU A 37 -15.56 15.12 7.19
CA GLU A 37 -16.13 13.78 7.25
C GLU A 37 -15.17 12.74 7.88
N GLY A 38 -14.07 13.17 8.52
CA GLY A 38 -13.08 12.30 9.16
C GLY A 38 -11.84 11.99 8.31
N GLY A 39 -11.82 12.38 7.05
CA GLY A 39 -10.71 12.14 6.12
C GLY A 39 -10.89 10.90 5.25
N TRP A 40 -9.81 10.25 4.90
CA TRP A 40 -9.80 9.03 4.10
C TRP A 40 -10.15 7.78 4.92
N PRO A 41 -10.66 6.70 4.28
CA PRO A 41 -10.89 5.44 4.98
C PRO A 41 -9.61 4.90 5.63
N THR A 42 -9.76 4.35 6.84
CA THR A 42 -8.67 3.77 7.63
C THR A 42 -8.76 2.25 7.73
N ARG A 43 -9.88 1.68 7.25
CA ARG A 43 -10.13 0.24 7.24
C ARG A 43 -10.20 -0.28 5.81
N ILE A 44 -9.73 -1.47 5.62
CA ILE A 44 -9.80 -2.20 4.36
C ILE A 44 -11.25 -2.65 4.16
N THR A 45 -11.89 -2.16 3.12
CA THR A 45 -13.23 -2.58 2.73
C THR A 45 -13.18 -3.89 1.94
N PRO A 46 -14.29 -4.64 1.81
CA PRO A 46 -14.35 -5.84 0.97
C PRO A 46 -13.88 -5.58 -0.48
N ASP A 47 -14.33 -4.49 -1.09
CA ASP A 47 -13.90 -4.10 -2.45
C ASP A 47 -12.39 -3.82 -2.55
N LEU A 48 -11.80 -3.20 -1.52
CA LEU A 48 -10.34 -3.01 -1.47
C LEU A 48 -9.62 -4.34 -1.26
N ALA A 49 -10.16 -5.23 -0.44
CA ALA A 49 -9.59 -6.56 -0.21
C ALA A 49 -9.57 -7.40 -1.49
N ASP A 50 -10.66 -7.40 -2.27
CA ASP A 50 -10.74 -8.07 -3.57
C ASP A 50 -9.72 -7.48 -4.56
N PHE A 51 -9.61 -6.15 -4.59
CA PHE A 51 -8.61 -5.49 -5.43
C PHE A 51 -7.18 -5.88 -5.04
N ILE A 52 -6.86 -5.91 -3.74
CA ILE A 52 -5.54 -6.31 -3.22
C ILE A 52 -5.24 -7.76 -3.56
N ALA A 53 -6.20 -8.66 -3.38
CA ALA A 53 -6.03 -10.09 -3.64
C ALA A 53 -5.74 -10.40 -5.11
N ALA A 54 -6.22 -9.59 -6.03
CA ALA A 54 -5.99 -9.74 -7.46
C ALA A 54 -4.60 -9.23 -7.91
N GLN A 55 -3.91 -8.44 -7.08
CA GLN A 55 -2.63 -7.85 -7.49
C GLN A 55 -1.51 -8.90 -7.59
N THR A 56 -0.68 -8.76 -8.62
CA THR A 56 0.58 -9.50 -8.80
C THR A 56 1.80 -8.62 -8.55
N SER A 57 1.58 -7.33 -8.29
CA SER A 57 2.63 -6.31 -8.18
C SER A 57 2.20 -5.19 -7.24
N VAL A 58 3.11 -4.75 -6.38
CA VAL A 58 2.95 -3.59 -5.50
C VAL A 58 4.28 -2.85 -5.36
N PHE A 59 4.23 -1.54 -5.18
CA PHE A 59 5.39 -0.73 -4.89
C PHE A 59 5.36 -0.33 -3.42
N LEU A 60 6.39 -0.73 -2.69
CA LEU A 60 6.60 -0.35 -1.29
C LEU A 60 7.60 0.81 -1.23
N ALA A 61 7.15 1.95 -0.75
CA ALA A 61 7.99 3.10 -0.46
C ALA A 61 8.30 3.18 1.04
N THR A 62 9.55 3.47 1.36
CA THR A 62 10.09 3.68 2.70
C THR A 62 11.02 4.89 2.68
N ALA A 63 11.42 5.39 3.83
CA ALA A 63 12.44 6.41 3.95
C ALA A 63 13.33 6.11 5.16
N ASN A 64 14.61 6.46 5.08
CA ASN A 64 15.48 6.38 6.24
C ASN A 64 15.20 7.53 7.24
N SER A 65 15.92 7.54 8.37
CA SER A 65 15.78 8.56 9.41
C SER A 65 16.09 9.99 8.95
N LEU A 66 16.86 10.14 7.85
CA LEU A 66 17.17 11.43 7.22
C LEU A 66 16.09 11.89 6.23
N GLY A 67 15.05 11.08 5.99
CA GLY A 67 13.99 11.38 5.06
C GLY A 67 14.30 11.05 3.60
N GLN A 68 15.42 10.38 3.28
CA GLN A 68 15.72 9.95 1.93
C GLN A 68 14.73 8.88 1.49
N PRO A 69 13.89 9.13 0.46
CA PRO A 69 12.91 8.17 0.01
C PRO A 69 13.56 7.03 -0.79
N TYR A 70 12.96 5.87 -0.66
CA TYR A 70 13.28 4.68 -1.42
C TYR A 70 12.00 3.96 -1.82
N ILE A 71 11.95 3.41 -3.02
CA ILE A 71 10.83 2.63 -3.52
C ILE A 71 11.33 1.31 -4.10
N GLN A 72 10.64 0.22 -3.79
CA GLN A 72 10.95 -1.08 -4.34
C GLN A 72 9.69 -1.84 -4.75
N HIS A 73 9.76 -2.47 -5.90
CA HIS A 73 8.75 -3.40 -6.38
C HIS A 73 8.73 -4.67 -5.51
N ARG A 74 7.53 -5.15 -5.20
CA ARG A 74 7.25 -6.47 -4.64
C ARG A 74 6.23 -7.16 -5.54
N GLY A 75 6.41 -8.44 -5.80
CA GLY A 75 5.51 -9.16 -6.68
C GLY A 75 5.42 -10.64 -6.32
N GLY A 76 4.37 -11.27 -6.83
CA GLY A 76 4.05 -12.67 -6.66
C GLY A 76 2.79 -13.04 -7.43
N PRO A 77 2.30 -14.26 -7.32
CA PRO A 77 1.01 -14.64 -7.88
C PRO A 77 -0.12 -13.89 -7.17
N PRO A 78 -1.34 -13.83 -7.75
CA PRO A 78 -2.50 -13.30 -7.04
C PRO A 78 -2.61 -13.86 -5.62
N GLY A 79 -2.91 -13.00 -4.64
CA GLY A 79 -2.94 -13.37 -3.24
C GLY A 79 -1.58 -13.36 -2.52
N PHE A 80 -0.48 -12.91 -3.16
CA PHE A 80 0.81 -12.74 -2.49
C PHE A 80 0.78 -11.63 -1.44
N LEU A 81 0.02 -10.57 -1.68
CA LEU A 81 -0.29 -9.53 -0.70
C LEU A 81 -1.61 -9.89 -0.04
N ARG A 82 -1.57 -10.19 1.25
CA ARG A 82 -2.73 -10.66 2.00
C ARG A 82 -3.32 -9.58 2.89
N VAL A 83 -4.63 -9.57 2.96
CA VAL A 83 -5.39 -8.88 4.01
C VAL A 83 -5.52 -9.84 5.19
N LEU A 84 -4.92 -9.51 6.32
CA LEU A 84 -4.96 -10.31 7.54
C LEU A 84 -6.14 -9.92 8.43
N ASP A 85 -6.44 -8.64 8.48
CA ASP A 85 -7.60 -8.07 9.15
C ASP A 85 -7.99 -6.72 8.49
N GLU A 86 -8.96 -5.99 9.07
CA GLU A 86 -9.46 -4.73 8.55
C GLU A 86 -8.41 -3.60 8.45
N THR A 87 -7.25 -3.76 9.07
CA THR A 87 -6.19 -2.73 9.13
C THR A 87 -4.80 -3.26 8.82
N THR A 88 -4.66 -4.57 8.63
CA THR A 88 -3.34 -5.20 8.49
C THR A 88 -3.22 -5.93 7.17
N LEU A 89 -2.17 -5.61 6.44
CA LEU A 89 -1.69 -6.35 5.28
C LEU A 89 -0.41 -7.10 5.61
N GLY A 90 -0.16 -8.20 4.92
CA GLY A 90 1.08 -8.93 5.07
C GLY A 90 1.51 -9.60 3.77
N PHE A 91 2.82 -9.80 3.60
CA PHE A 91 3.37 -10.59 2.51
C PHE A 91 4.71 -11.21 2.90
N ALA A 92 5.00 -12.38 2.32
CA ALA A 92 6.31 -12.98 2.39
C ALA A 92 7.28 -12.17 1.51
N ASP A 93 8.37 -11.69 2.09
CA ASP A 93 9.42 -10.96 1.37
C ASP A 93 10.45 -11.96 0.85
N PHE A 94 10.48 -12.14 -0.46
CA PHE A 94 11.31 -13.13 -1.11
C PHE A 94 12.77 -12.68 -1.24
N THR A 95 13.67 -13.63 -1.20
CA THR A 95 15.11 -13.37 -1.37
C THR A 95 15.38 -12.69 -2.72
N GLY A 96 15.95 -11.50 -2.68
CA GLY A 96 16.33 -10.71 -3.83
C GLY A 96 17.85 -10.44 -3.89
N ASN A 97 18.22 -9.23 -4.33
CA ASN A 97 19.62 -8.80 -4.50
C ASN A 97 20.39 -8.53 -3.18
N ARG A 98 19.71 -8.67 -2.03
CA ARG A 98 20.28 -8.55 -0.68
C ARG A 98 20.90 -7.17 -0.36
N GLN A 99 20.41 -6.09 -0.98
CA GLN A 99 20.80 -4.72 -0.59
C GLN A 99 20.22 -4.30 0.78
N PHE A 100 19.13 -4.93 1.22
CA PHE A 100 18.48 -4.72 2.52
C PHE A 100 18.06 -3.28 2.82
N ILE A 101 17.95 -2.41 1.80
CA ILE A 101 17.60 -0.99 1.99
C ILE A 101 16.23 -0.84 2.66
N THR A 102 15.23 -1.60 2.22
CA THR A 102 13.89 -1.58 2.85
C THR A 102 13.97 -1.94 4.33
N LEU A 103 14.75 -2.97 4.68
CA LEU A 103 14.88 -3.45 6.05
C LEU A 103 15.58 -2.41 6.93
N GLY A 104 16.67 -1.83 6.42
CA GLY A 104 17.38 -0.76 7.11
C GLY A 104 16.50 0.46 7.35
N ASN A 105 15.76 0.90 6.34
CA ASN A 105 14.82 2.01 6.47
C ASN A 105 13.75 1.73 7.53
N LEU A 106 13.13 0.55 7.50
CA LEU A 106 12.07 0.17 8.45
C LEU A 106 12.57 0.00 9.89
N ALA A 107 13.85 -0.31 10.08
CA ALA A 107 14.46 -0.34 11.41
C ALA A 107 14.62 1.06 12.03
N GLU A 108 14.76 2.09 11.20
CA GLU A 108 14.93 3.49 11.63
C GLU A 108 13.61 4.29 11.60
N ASN A 109 12.74 3.98 10.64
CA ASN A 109 11.51 4.71 10.35
C ASN A 109 10.46 3.73 9.79
N ASP A 110 9.47 3.44 10.58
CA ASP A 110 8.41 2.48 10.22
C ASP A 110 7.34 3.06 9.27
N GLN A 111 7.38 4.36 8.97
CA GLN A 111 6.47 4.97 8.02
C GLN A 111 6.71 4.42 6.61
N ALA A 112 5.64 3.94 6.00
CA ALA A 112 5.69 3.32 4.70
C ALA A 112 4.45 3.64 3.87
N HIS A 113 4.58 3.44 2.56
CA HIS A 113 3.49 3.67 1.63
C HIS A 113 3.44 2.52 0.62
N LEU A 114 2.24 1.99 0.37
CA LEU A 114 2.00 1.05 -0.71
C LEU A 114 1.28 1.75 -1.86
N PHE A 115 1.78 1.52 -3.07
CA PHE A 115 1.15 1.97 -4.29
C PHE A 115 0.82 0.76 -5.15
N LEU A 116 -0.49 0.56 -5.38
CA LEU A 116 -1.02 -0.51 -6.20
C LEU A 116 -1.62 0.10 -7.47
N ILE A 117 -1.40 -0.53 -8.61
CA ILE A 117 -1.95 -0.10 -9.89
C ILE A 117 -2.33 -1.30 -10.74
N ASP A 118 -3.59 -1.31 -11.16
CA ASP A 118 -4.13 -2.21 -12.15
C ASP A 118 -4.32 -1.44 -13.47
N TYR A 119 -3.49 -1.78 -14.45
CA TYR A 119 -3.54 -1.17 -15.77
C TYR A 119 -4.71 -1.66 -16.61
N ALA A 120 -5.21 -2.86 -16.39
CA ALA A 120 -6.33 -3.40 -17.15
C ALA A 120 -7.62 -2.65 -16.83
N THR A 121 -7.89 -2.43 -15.55
CA THR A 121 -9.06 -1.67 -15.07
C THR A 121 -8.78 -0.18 -14.89
N ARG A 122 -7.54 0.27 -15.06
CA ARG A 122 -7.07 1.64 -14.84
C ARG A 122 -7.38 2.13 -13.42
N ARG A 123 -7.25 1.28 -12.46
CA ARG A 123 -7.48 1.57 -11.04
C ARG A 123 -6.15 1.65 -10.30
N ARG A 124 -5.99 2.62 -9.42
CA ARG A 124 -4.83 2.73 -8.53
C ARG A 124 -5.26 3.09 -7.12
N ILE A 125 -4.55 2.49 -6.18
CA ILE A 125 -4.78 2.69 -4.74
C ILE A 125 -3.47 3.13 -4.11
N LYS A 126 -3.55 4.11 -3.23
CA LYS A 126 -2.48 4.59 -2.35
C LYS A 126 -2.84 4.20 -0.93
N ILE A 127 -1.91 3.58 -0.21
CA ILE A 127 -2.12 3.17 1.18
C ILE A 127 -0.96 3.72 2.01
N TRP A 128 -1.26 4.62 2.92
CA TRP A 128 -0.31 5.11 3.93
C TRP A 128 -0.40 4.26 5.17
N GLY A 129 0.73 4.02 5.82
CA GLY A 129 0.75 3.22 7.03
C GLY A 129 2.13 3.09 7.64
N ARG A 130 2.26 2.06 8.45
CA ARG A 130 3.51 1.66 9.10
C ARG A 130 3.81 0.22 8.75
N ALA A 131 5.07 -0.06 8.48
CA ALA A 131 5.50 -1.42 8.17
C ALA A 131 6.54 -1.90 9.18
N LYS A 132 6.54 -3.21 9.42
CA LYS A 132 7.56 -3.88 10.23
C LYS A 132 8.01 -5.17 9.56
N VAL A 133 9.26 -5.49 9.75
CA VAL A 133 9.86 -6.77 9.37
C VAL A 133 9.63 -7.78 10.50
N VAL A 134 9.23 -9.00 10.15
CA VAL A 134 9.08 -10.12 11.09
C VAL A 134 9.94 -11.27 10.59
N GLU A 135 10.89 -11.68 11.42
CA GLU A 135 11.81 -12.78 11.17
C GLU A 135 11.54 -13.94 12.14
N GLY A 136 11.76 -15.16 11.70
CA GLY A 136 11.69 -16.35 12.55
C GLY A 136 10.28 -16.75 13.00
N ASP A 137 9.23 -16.25 12.36
CA ASP A 137 7.85 -16.65 12.62
C ASP A 137 7.36 -17.59 11.49
N ASP A 138 7.58 -18.89 11.71
CA ASP A 138 7.22 -19.92 10.72
C ASP A 138 5.71 -20.02 10.49
N ALA A 139 4.89 -19.74 11.52
CA ALA A 139 3.45 -19.80 11.40
C ALA A 139 2.93 -18.64 10.53
N LEU A 140 3.38 -17.42 10.78
CA LEU A 140 3.08 -16.27 9.94
C LEU A 140 3.59 -16.47 8.51
N MET A 141 4.80 -17.00 8.37
CA MET A 141 5.36 -17.27 7.05
C MET A 141 4.53 -18.30 6.27
N ALA A 142 4.09 -19.37 6.92
CA ALA A 142 3.22 -20.36 6.29
C ALA A 142 1.85 -19.77 5.89
N GLU A 143 1.34 -18.84 6.67
CA GLU A 143 0.12 -18.09 6.33
C GLU A 143 0.33 -17.18 5.11
N LEU A 144 1.45 -16.47 5.03
CA LEU A 144 1.71 -15.47 3.99
C LEU A 144 2.22 -16.06 2.66
N MET A 145 2.78 -17.27 2.68
CA MET A 145 3.27 -17.91 1.45
C MET A 145 2.12 -18.23 0.48
N PRO A 146 2.21 -17.77 -0.77
CA PRO A 146 1.25 -18.19 -1.79
C PRO A 146 1.36 -19.70 -2.06
N ARG A 147 0.21 -20.34 -2.22
CA ARG A 147 0.17 -21.79 -2.55
C ARG A 147 0.89 -22.04 -3.87
N ASP A 148 1.65 -23.12 -3.93
CA ASP A 148 2.34 -23.60 -5.13
C ASP A 148 3.37 -22.63 -5.73
N TYR A 149 3.73 -21.56 -5.01
CA TYR A 149 4.73 -20.60 -5.45
C TYR A 149 6.12 -20.96 -4.95
N ARG A 150 7.01 -21.33 -5.87
CA ARG A 150 8.37 -21.82 -5.56
C ARG A 150 9.37 -20.68 -5.36
N ALA A 151 9.04 -19.70 -4.54
CA ALA A 151 9.98 -18.65 -4.13
C ALA A 151 10.54 -18.96 -2.73
N ARG A 152 11.73 -18.46 -2.45
CA ARG A 152 12.37 -18.60 -1.14
C ARG A 152 12.09 -17.35 -0.29
N PRO A 153 11.27 -17.46 0.76
CA PRO A 153 11.03 -16.34 1.65
C PRO A 153 12.25 -16.10 2.54
N SER A 154 12.51 -14.84 2.86
CA SER A 154 13.55 -14.43 3.81
C SER A 154 12.94 -14.01 5.13
N GLN A 155 11.88 -13.24 5.09
CA GLN A 155 11.14 -12.68 6.23
C GLN A 155 9.72 -12.32 5.78
N ALA A 156 8.87 -11.95 6.72
CA ALA A 156 7.58 -11.33 6.44
C ALA A 156 7.66 -9.81 6.60
N ILE A 157 6.85 -9.10 5.82
CA ILE A 157 6.56 -7.67 6.06
C ILE A 157 5.09 -7.55 6.41
N LEU A 158 4.80 -6.99 7.58
CA LEU A 158 3.47 -6.60 8.01
C LEU A 158 3.31 -5.10 7.84
N PHE A 159 2.16 -4.68 7.33
CA PHE A 159 1.83 -3.28 7.06
C PHE A 159 0.51 -2.93 7.74
N THR A 160 0.54 -1.96 8.67
CA THR A 160 -0.65 -1.44 9.33
C THR A 160 -1.15 -0.21 8.60
N VAL A 161 -2.38 -0.24 8.12
CA VAL A 161 -3.02 0.83 7.36
C VAL A 161 -3.36 2.01 8.28
N SER A 162 -2.91 3.20 7.91
CA SER A 162 -3.31 4.46 8.54
C SER A 162 -4.43 5.16 7.78
N ALA A 163 -4.35 5.15 6.45
CA ALA A 163 -5.36 5.65 5.53
C ALA A 163 -5.13 5.12 4.11
N TRP A 164 -6.17 5.13 3.29
CA TRP A 164 -6.02 4.81 1.87
C TRP A 164 -6.92 5.69 0.99
N ASP A 165 -6.55 5.86 -0.27
CA ASP A 165 -7.27 6.68 -1.24
C ASP A 165 -7.21 6.05 -2.63
N ALA A 166 -8.36 6.07 -3.33
CA ALA A 166 -8.48 5.65 -4.71
C ALA A 166 -8.47 6.87 -5.64
N ASN A 167 -7.58 6.86 -6.63
CA ASN A 167 -7.51 7.97 -7.57
C ASN A 167 -8.33 7.73 -8.86
N CYS A 168 -8.74 8.85 -9.47
CA CYS A 168 -9.33 8.88 -10.79
C CYS A 168 -8.48 8.09 -11.81
N PRO A 169 -9.08 7.31 -12.73
CA PRO A 169 -8.38 6.55 -13.77
C PRO A 169 -7.70 7.41 -14.84
N GLN A 170 -7.90 8.72 -14.79
CA GLN A 170 -7.36 9.67 -15.76
C GLN A 170 -5.83 9.52 -15.91
N HIS A 171 -5.37 9.48 -17.16
CA HIS A 171 -3.97 9.33 -17.55
C HIS A 171 -3.31 7.98 -17.19
N ILE A 172 -4.06 6.97 -16.74
CA ILE A 172 -3.54 5.60 -16.62
C ILE A 172 -3.69 4.93 -18.00
N PRO A 173 -2.58 4.54 -18.67
CA PRO A 173 -2.68 3.79 -19.91
C PRO A 173 -3.29 2.43 -19.64
N GLN A 174 -4.19 1.97 -20.52
CA GLN A 174 -4.72 0.62 -20.41
C GLN A 174 -3.70 -0.39 -20.94
N LYS A 175 -3.44 -1.45 -20.16
CA LYS A 175 -2.62 -2.59 -20.57
C LYS A 175 -3.36 -3.85 -20.18
N ILE A 176 -3.33 -4.85 -21.05
CA ILE A 176 -3.97 -6.15 -20.85
C ILE A 176 -2.86 -7.20 -20.85
N ASP A 177 -2.93 -8.13 -19.93
CA ASP A 177 -1.95 -9.22 -19.87
C ASP A 177 -2.06 -10.13 -21.10
N ALA A 178 -0.91 -10.58 -21.60
CA ALA A 178 -0.86 -11.45 -22.78
C ALA A 178 -1.64 -12.77 -22.57
N ALA A 179 -1.68 -13.25 -21.34
CA ALA A 179 -2.46 -14.45 -20.98
C ALA A 179 -3.97 -14.23 -21.16
N ASP A 180 -4.48 -13.06 -20.76
CA ASP A 180 -5.90 -12.71 -20.91
C ASP A 180 -6.29 -12.58 -22.39
N VAL A 181 -5.40 -11.99 -23.19
CA VAL A 181 -5.58 -11.90 -24.64
C VAL A 181 -5.60 -13.29 -25.28
N ALA A 182 -4.68 -14.17 -24.89
CA ALA A 182 -4.61 -15.53 -25.41
C ALA A 182 -5.84 -16.38 -25.01
N ALA A 183 -6.42 -16.15 -23.83
CA ALA A 183 -7.62 -16.85 -23.37
C ALA A 183 -8.91 -16.37 -24.08
N ALA A 184 -8.88 -15.19 -24.70
CA ALA A 184 -10.02 -14.59 -25.41
C ALA A 184 -10.04 -14.91 -26.92
N LEU A 185 -8.97 -15.50 -27.46
CA LEU A 185 -8.83 -15.95 -28.86
C LEU A 185 -9.17 -17.43 -29.02
#